data_583625799adca13c053e3be582829fa8
#
_entry.id   583625799adca13c053e3be582829fa8
#
_cell.length_a   1.000
_cell.length_b   1.000
_cell.length_c   1.000
_cell.angle_alpha   90.00
_cell.angle_beta   90.00
_cell.angle_gamma   90.00
#
_symmetry.space_group_name_H-M   'P 1'
#
loop_
_entity.id
_entity.type
_entity.pdbx_description
1 polymer ?
#
loop_
_entity_poly.entity_id
_entity_poly.type
_entity_poly.pdbx_seq_one_letter_code
_entity_poly.pdbx_strand_id
1 'polypeptide(L)'
;MREIERIKESVASGKISPVYLWYGEDRFLIQEGLKVLKSFYFMTDPSGSGIEQVSAKELSPAVIVERANTMSFFANRLVIVEDVTYFQDGQTADLEPFLEYFENPNPTTCLLLIAESVHKGRKLYKSLVKTGEIMEFCGPNPKRPQEWHAWVQSELKVRGKLMDNQVVSQFVEWTGHHTGVLSQELDKLVIFVGERKKITADDIKAITPQSIETSIFDLLDAVASRSASKAVQALRDVLRKEPALKVLALLVRQVRLLLGCDALRRRGGNVAEAPDALGFSPYEAQKVWQQAARLSTKQLSKALSECLNADLALKTGGGDAGLLLEIMIIKFCE
;
A
#
# COMPACT_ATOMS: atom_id res chain seq x y z
N MET A 1 -8.17 4.05 -10.07
CA MET A 1 -8.66 5.36 -10.63
C MET A 1 -9.93 5.22 -11.46
N ARG A 2 -9.99 4.25 -12.35
CA ARG A 2 -11.19 3.99 -13.17
C ARG A 2 -12.43 3.76 -12.31
N GLU A 3 -12.29 3.05 -11.21
CA GLU A 3 -13.38 2.74 -10.27
C GLU A 3 -13.90 3.99 -9.58
N ILE A 4 -13.00 4.88 -9.11
CA ILE A 4 -13.41 6.16 -8.47
C ILE A 4 -14.15 7.06 -9.48
N GLU A 5 -13.71 7.13 -10.73
CA GLU A 5 -14.44 7.89 -11.76
C GLU A 5 -15.82 7.29 -12.04
N ARG A 6 -15.95 5.96 -12.10
CA ARG A 6 -17.25 5.28 -12.21
C ARG A 6 -18.19 5.63 -11.05
N ILE A 7 -17.66 5.67 -9.81
CA ILE A 7 -18.46 6.09 -8.64
C ILE A 7 -18.89 7.55 -8.79
N LYS A 8 -18.01 8.45 -9.23
CA LYS A 8 -18.36 9.87 -9.47
C LYS A 8 -19.46 10.01 -10.54
N GLU A 9 -19.37 9.24 -11.61
CA GLU A 9 -20.39 9.22 -12.67
C GLU A 9 -21.73 8.70 -12.13
N SER A 10 -21.74 7.64 -11.32
CA SER A 10 -22.93 7.11 -10.67
C SER A 10 -23.57 8.13 -9.71
N VAL A 11 -22.72 8.79 -8.89
CA VAL A 11 -23.17 9.86 -7.98
C VAL A 11 -23.74 11.05 -8.76
N ALA A 12 -23.04 11.51 -9.80
CA ALA A 12 -23.48 12.65 -10.61
C ALA A 12 -24.78 12.39 -11.35
N SER A 13 -25.01 11.14 -11.81
CA SER A 13 -26.25 10.74 -12.48
C SER A 13 -27.38 10.34 -11.53
N GLY A 14 -27.11 10.24 -10.23
CA GLY A 14 -28.07 9.73 -9.23
C GLY A 14 -28.39 8.24 -9.38
N LYS A 15 -27.64 7.50 -10.20
CA LYS A 15 -27.83 6.07 -10.45
C LYS A 15 -26.90 5.23 -9.59
N ILE A 16 -27.28 5.04 -8.34
CA ILE A 16 -26.55 4.19 -7.41
C ILE A 16 -27.07 2.76 -7.51
N SER A 17 -26.16 1.78 -7.65
CA SER A 17 -26.55 0.36 -7.63
C SER A 17 -27.08 -0.03 -6.25
N PRO A 18 -28.13 -0.88 -6.16
CA PRO A 18 -28.62 -1.35 -4.88
C PRO A 18 -27.62 -2.26 -4.15
N VAL A 19 -26.69 -2.89 -4.86
CA VAL A 19 -25.65 -3.72 -4.26
C VAL A 19 -24.30 -3.44 -4.92
N TYR A 20 -23.28 -3.18 -4.10
CA TYR A 20 -21.88 -3.09 -4.53
C TYR A 20 -21.04 -4.14 -3.84
N LEU A 21 -20.07 -4.68 -4.57
CA LEU A 21 -18.93 -5.40 -4.01
C LEU A 21 -17.65 -4.66 -4.42
N TRP A 22 -16.99 -4.08 -3.42
CA TRP A 22 -15.68 -3.49 -3.60
C TRP A 22 -14.63 -4.39 -2.98
N TYR A 23 -13.58 -4.72 -3.72
CA TYR A 23 -12.52 -5.55 -3.22
C TYR A 23 -11.16 -5.13 -3.77
N GLY A 24 -10.08 -5.48 -3.06
CA GLY A 24 -8.70 -5.20 -3.47
C GLY A 24 -7.80 -4.85 -2.31
N GLU A 25 -6.51 -4.82 -2.60
CA GLU A 25 -5.46 -4.59 -1.58
C GLU A 25 -5.27 -3.11 -1.25
N ASP A 26 -5.72 -2.20 -2.12
CA ASP A 26 -5.52 -0.77 -1.95
C ASP A 26 -6.64 -0.13 -1.12
N ARG A 27 -6.49 -0.20 0.19
CA ARG A 27 -7.45 0.37 1.14
C ARG A 27 -7.61 1.88 1.01
N PHE A 28 -6.56 2.60 0.57
CA PHE A 28 -6.66 4.05 0.37
C PHE A 28 -7.63 4.37 -0.77
N LEU A 29 -7.54 3.67 -1.90
CA LEU A 29 -8.45 3.88 -3.02
C LEU A 29 -9.90 3.50 -2.67
N ILE A 30 -10.11 2.45 -1.85
CA ILE A 30 -11.44 2.11 -1.32
C ILE A 30 -11.98 3.27 -0.47
N GLN A 31 -11.18 3.84 0.43
CA GLN A 31 -11.59 4.97 1.26
C GLN A 31 -11.88 6.24 0.45
N GLU A 32 -11.11 6.52 -0.59
CA GLU A 32 -11.40 7.61 -1.52
C GLU A 32 -12.74 7.39 -2.26
N GLY A 33 -12.99 6.16 -2.73
CA GLY A 33 -14.29 5.78 -3.30
C GLY A 33 -15.44 5.96 -2.30
N LEU A 34 -15.25 5.55 -1.04
CA LEU A 34 -16.22 5.72 0.03
C LEU A 34 -16.57 7.18 0.30
N LYS A 35 -15.57 8.08 0.30
CA LYS A 35 -15.82 9.52 0.44
C LYS A 35 -16.75 10.04 -0.66
N VAL A 36 -16.49 9.62 -1.90
CA VAL A 36 -17.33 10.01 -3.04
C VAL A 36 -18.75 9.43 -2.91
N LEU A 37 -18.89 8.15 -2.58
CA LEU A 37 -20.21 7.52 -2.44
C LEU A 37 -20.99 8.12 -1.26
N LYS A 38 -20.37 8.30 -0.10
CA LYS A 38 -21.00 8.93 1.06
C LYS A 38 -21.47 10.36 0.78
N SER A 39 -20.77 11.13 -0.07
CA SER A 39 -21.18 12.49 -0.41
C SER A 39 -22.57 12.55 -1.03
N PHE A 40 -22.99 11.54 -1.79
CA PHE A 40 -24.35 11.43 -2.35
C PHE A 40 -25.41 11.37 -1.24
N TYR A 41 -25.15 10.59 -0.19
CA TYR A 41 -26.10 10.44 0.93
C TYR A 41 -26.11 11.68 1.83
N PHE A 42 -24.96 12.31 2.07
CA PHE A 42 -24.90 13.58 2.83
C PHE A 42 -25.59 14.76 2.13
N MET A 43 -25.75 14.72 0.79
CA MET A 43 -26.53 15.76 0.10
C MET A 43 -28.01 15.68 0.44
N THR A 44 -28.55 14.50 0.70
CA THR A 44 -29.98 14.28 1.04
C THR A 44 -30.22 14.23 2.55
N ASP A 45 -29.25 13.75 3.30
CA ASP A 45 -29.27 13.70 4.78
C ASP A 45 -27.92 14.18 5.35
N PRO A 46 -27.77 15.48 5.62
CA PRO A 46 -26.53 16.03 6.20
C PRO A 46 -26.17 15.47 7.58
N SER A 47 -27.14 14.89 8.31
CA SER A 47 -26.88 14.23 9.60
C SER A 47 -26.15 12.89 9.44
N GLY A 48 -26.22 12.27 8.23
CA GLY A 48 -25.65 10.96 7.95
C GLY A 48 -26.36 9.81 8.64
N SER A 49 -27.55 10.02 9.19
CA SER A 49 -28.30 8.97 9.91
C SER A 49 -28.76 7.82 9.01
N GLY A 50 -28.80 8.05 7.68
CA GLY A 50 -29.03 7.01 6.68
C GLY A 50 -27.79 6.18 6.33
N ILE A 51 -26.60 6.48 6.91
CA ILE A 51 -25.36 5.75 6.66
C ILE A 51 -25.06 4.86 7.86
N GLU A 52 -25.01 3.55 7.64
CA GLU A 52 -24.63 2.57 8.66
C GLU A 52 -23.36 1.86 8.22
N GLN A 53 -22.39 1.67 9.13
CA GLN A 53 -21.14 0.98 8.87
C GLN A 53 -20.95 -0.12 9.91
N VAL A 54 -20.76 -1.36 9.47
CA VAL A 54 -20.65 -2.55 10.31
C VAL A 54 -19.52 -3.46 9.82
N SER A 55 -19.04 -4.33 10.72
CA SER A 55 -18.04 -5.35 10.35
C SER A 55 -18.71 -6.72 10.18
N ALA A 56 -18.36 -7.42 9.11
CA ALA A 56 -18.79 -8.80 8.86
C ALA A 56 -18.21 -9.81 9.87
N LYS A 57 -17.24 -9.40 10.71
CA LYS A 57 -16.72 -10.21 11.81
C LYS A 57 -17.66 -10.25 13.00
N GLU A 58 -18.53 -9.24 13.15
CA GLU A 58 -19.40 -9.06 14.31
C GLU A 58 -20.85 -9.50 14.03
N LEU A 59 -21.23 -9.59 12.75
CA LEU A 59 -22.61 -9.84 12.33
C LEU A 59 -22.68 -11.04 11.38
N SER A 60 -23.76 -11.83 11.54
CA SER A 60 -24.08 -12.90 10.60
C SER A 60 -24.66 -12.36 9.28
N PRO A 61 -24.56 -13.11 8.17
CA PRO A 61 -25.19 -12.74 6.89
C PRO A 61 -26.66 -12.37 7.00
N ALA A 62 -27.44 -13.12 7.80
CA ALA A 62 -28.87 -12.87 8.00
C ALA A 62 -29.12 -11.50 8.66
N VAL A 63 -28.34 -11.13 9.69
CA VAL A 63 -28.47 -9.83 10.37
C VAL A 63 -28.07 -8.68 9.46
N ILE A 64 -27.04 -8.86 8.61
CA ILE A 64 -26.64 -7.85 7.62
C ILE A 64 -27.78 -7.61 6.61
N VAL A 65 -28.39 -8.67 6.12
CA VAL A 65 -29.52 -8.58 5.18
C VAL A 65 -30.75 -7.97 5.84
N GLU A 66 -31.05 -8.31 7.10
CA GLU A 66 -32.11 -7.67 7.87
C GLU A 66 -31.90 -6.15 7.96
N ARG A 67 -30.67 -5.72 8.27
CA ARG A 67 -30.32 -4.29 8.29
C ARG A 67 -30.49 -3.63 6.92
N ALA A 68 -30.09 -4.29 5.85
CA ALA A 68 -30.30 -3.79 4.49
C ALA A 68 -31.78 -3.69 4.08
N ASN A 69 -32.65 -4.55 4.65
CA ASN A 69 -34.10 -4.53 4.44
C ASN A 69 -34.85 -3.58 5.37
N THR A 70 -34.19 -3.06 6.42
CA THR A 70 -34.86 -2.15 7.36
C THR A 70 -35.32 -0.88 6.65
N MET A 71 -36.57 -0.52 6.82
CA MET A 71 -37.13 0.73 6.28
C MET A 71 -36.41 1.94 6.87
N SER A 72 -36.05 2.88 6.01
CA SER A 72 -35.46 4.15 6.42
C SER A 72 -36.52 5.24 6.47
N PHE A 73 -36.42 6.15 7.41
CA PHE A 73 -37.15 7.41 7.41
C PHE A 73 -36.68 8.36 6.30
N PHE A 74 -35.48 8.10 5.73
CA PHE A 74 -34.87 8.86 4.66
C PHE A 74 -35.05 8.11 3.34
N ALA A 75 -35.13 8.85 2.24
CA ALA A 75 -35.40 8.29 0.91
C ALA A 75 -34.34 7.28 0.45
N ASN A 76 -33.08 7.43 0.90
CA ASN A 76 -31.98 6.56 0.52
C ASN A 76 -31.12 6.18 1.74
N ARG A 77 -30.70 4.91 1.81
CA ARG A 77 -29.86 4.38 2.88
C ARG A 77 -28.59 3.73 2.32
N LEU A 78 -27.49 3.84 3.04
CA LEU A 78 -26.21 3.19 2.73
C LEU A 78 -25.80 2.28 3.88
N VAL A 79 -25.74 0.98 3.64
CA VAL A 79 -25.22 -0.01 4.58
C VAL A 79 -23.86 -0.48 4.06
N ILE A 80 -22.80 -0.13 4.79
CA ILE A 80 -21.41 -0.49 4.48
C ILE A 80 -21.00 -1.65 5.36
N VAL A 81 -20.59 -2.74 4.75
CA VAL A 81 -20.13 -3.95 5.45
C VAL A 81 -18.64 -4.14 5.17
N GLU A 82 -17.81 -3.92 6.19
CA GLU A 82 -16.35 -4.11 6.10
C GLU A 82 -15.93 -5.52 6.48
N ASP A 83 -14.68 -5.87 6.20
CA ASP A 83 -14.05 -7.16 6.53
C ASP A 83 -14.78 -8.39 5.99
N VAL A 84 -15.43 -8.26 4.83
CA VAL A 84 -16.20 -9.35 4.23
C VAL A 84 -15.26 -10.45 3.72
N THR A 85 -15.45 -11.67 4.25
CA THR A 85 -14.70 -12.88 3.83
C THR A 85 -15.57 -13.89 3.07
N TYR A 86 -16.87 -13.63 2.93
CA TYR A 86 -17.85 -14.55 2.37
C TYR A 86 -17.60 -14.96 0.91
N PHE A 87 -16.78 -14.19 0.19
CA PHE A 87 -16.37 -14.50 -1.18
C PHE A 87 -15.09 -15.33 -1.28
N GLN A 88 -14.46 -15.67 -0.13
CA GLN A 88 -13.25 -16.49 -0.07
C GLN A 88 -13.59 -17.98 0.09
N ASP A 89 -12.60 -18.86 -0.13
CA ASP A 89 -12.77 -20.30 0.10
C ASP A 89 -12.78 -20.64 1.61
N GLY A 90 -13.35 -21.80 1.94
CA GLY A 90 -13.40 -22.29 3.32
C GLY A 90 -14.46 -21.63 4.21
N GLN A 91 -15.38 -20.84 3.65
CA GLN A 91 -16.47 -20.21 4.42
C GLN A 91 -17.50 -21.25 4.86
N THR A 92 -17.84 -21.23 6.16
CA THR A 92 -18.87 -22.08 6.78
C THR A 92 -20.15 -21.33 7.10
N ALA A 93 -20.18 -20.00 6.88
CA ALA A 93 -21.37 -19.18 7.14
C ALA A 93 -22.50 -19.55 6.16
N ASP A 94 -23.72 -19.49 6.65
CA ASP A 94 -24.91 -19.58 5.78
C ASP A 94 -25.04 -18.32 4.94
N LEU A 95 -24.90 -18.46 3.64
CA LEU A 95 -24.91 -17.35 2.67
C LEU A 95 -26.24 -17.27 1.90
N GLU A 96 -27.22 -18.14 2.17
CA GLU A 96 -28.53 -18.13 1.51
C GLU A 96 -29.25 -16.77 1.65
N PRO A 97 -29.20 -16.07 2.82
CA PRO A 97 -29.79 -14.73 2.95
C PRO A 97 -29.27 -13.71 1.93
N PHE A 98 -27.96 -13.74 1.63
CA PHE A 98 -27.40 -12.86 0.59
C PHE A 98 -27.85 -13.25 -0.82
N LEU A 99 -27.97 -14.54 -1.11
CA LEU A 99 -28.42 -15.02 -2.42
C LEU A 99 -29.84 -14.57 -2.70
N GLU A 100 -30.74 -14.70 -1.72
CA GLU A 100 -32.13 -14.22 -1.78
C GLU A 100 -32.19 -12.69 -1.92
N TYR A 101 -31.40 -11.98 -1.12
CA TYR A 101 -31.34 -10.51 -1.18
C TYR A 101 -30.85 -10.00 -2.55
N PHE A 102 -29.86 -10.65 -3.15
CA PHE A 102 -29.33 -10.24 -4.45
C PHE A 102 -30.33 -10.46 -5.59
N GLU A 103 -31.27 -11.38 -5.46
CA GLU A 103 -32.35 -11.57 -6.43
C GLU A 103 -33.38 -10.44 -6.39
N ASN A 104 -33.65 -9.90 -5.19
CA ASN A 104 -34.62 -8.80 -5.00
C ASN A 104 -34.10 -7.79 -3.96
N PRO A 105 -33.09 -6.99 -4.30
CA PRO A 105 -32.52 -6.05 -3.35
C PRO A 105 -33.47 -4.89 -3.04
N ASN A 106 -33.44 -4.40 -1.79
CA ASN A 106 -34.22 -3.25 -1.37
C ASN A 106 -33.85 -2.01 -2.22
N PRO A 107 -34.77 -1.42 -3.02
CA PRO A 107 -34.47 -0.33 -3.94
C PRO A 107 -34.10 0.99 -3.22
N THR A 108 -34.43 1.13 -1.94
CA THR A 108 -34.11 2.32 -1.13
C THR A 108 -32.80 2.20 -0.34
N THR A 109 -32.16 1.03 -0.42
CA THR A 109 -30.91 0.76 0.29
C THR A 109 -29.79 0.41 -0.71
N CYS A 110 -28.64 1.04 -0.56
CA CYS A 110 -27.41 0.57 -1.16
C CYS A 110 -26.64 -0.29 -0.15
N LEU A 111 -26.51 -1.57 -0.43
CA LEU A 111 -25.67 -2.48 0.33
C LEU A 111 -24.27 -2.53 -0.30
N LEU A 112 -23.28 -2.02 0.40
CA LEU A 112 -21.88 -2.05 -0.02
C LEU A 112 -21.11 -3.08 0.78
N LEU A 113 -20.62 -4.12 0.13
CA LEU A 113 -19.76 -5.15 0.70
C LEU A 113 -18.29 -4.85 0.35
N ILE A 114 -17.41 -4.78 1.38
CA ILE A 114 -15.98 -4.51 1.18
C ILE A 114 -15.18 -5.74 1.61
N ALA A 115 -14.42 -6.30 0.66
CA ALA A 115 -13.58 -7.47 0.84
C ALA A 115 -12.12 -7.18 0.46
N GLU A 116 -11.18 -7.90 1.05
CA GLU A 116 -9.77 -7.83 0.65
C GLU A 116 -9.51 -8.58 -0.66
N SER A 117 -10.12 -9.75 -0.78
CA SER A 117 -10.00 -10.61 -1.98
C SER A 117 -11.27 -11.40 -2.22
N VAL A 118 -11.46 -11.86 -3.46
CA VAL A 118 -12.64 -12.65 -3.86
C VAL A 118 -12.25 -13.82 -4.73
N HIS A 119 -12.94 -14.95 -4.56
CA HIS A 119 -12.86 -16.08 -5.47
C HIS A 119 -14.01 -16.02 -6.48
N LYS A 120 -13.72 -15.64 -7.72
CA LYS A 120 -14.70 -15.37 -8.79
C LYS A 120 -15.55 -16.60 -9.18
N GLY A 121 -15.12 -17.81 -8.78
CA GLY A 121 -15.83 -19.08 -8.99
C GLY A 121 -17.02 -19.32 -8.05
N ARG A 122 -17.11 -18.61 -6.93
CA ARG A 122 -18.14 -18.83 -5.89
C ARG A 122 -19.55 -18.47 -6.37
N LYS A 123 -20.56 -19.23 -5.88
CA LYS A 123 -21.99 -19.00 -6.18
C LYS A 123 -22.40 -17.57 -5.83
N LEU A 124 -21.97 -17.08 -4.65
CA LEU A 124 -22.27 -15.73 -4.18
C LEU A 124 -21.74 -14.64 -5.14
N TYR A 125 -20.47 -14.78 -5.59
CA TYR A 125 -19.89 -13.83 -6.56
C TYR A 125 -20.67 -13.83 -7.89
N LYS A 126 -20.96 -15.02 -8.41
CA LYS A 126 -21.72 -15.19 -9.67
C LYS A 126 -23.16 -14.66 -9.58
N SER A 127 -23.80 -14.76 -8.42
CA SER A 127 -25.12 -14.18 -8.19
C SER A 127 -25.02 -12.66 -8.23
N LEU A 128 -24.06 -12.07 -7.51
CA LEU A 128 -23.91 -10.61 -7.43
C LEU A 128 -23.53 -9.98 -8.78
N VAL A 129 -22.75 -10.66 -9.64
CA VAL A 129 -22.44 -10.19 -11.01
C VAL A 129 -23.70 -9.89 -11.83
N LYS A 130 -24.83 -10.57 -11.57
CA LYS A 130 -26.07 -10.41 -12.34
C LYS A 130 -26.89 -9.20 -11.90
N THR A 131 -26.80 -8.81 -10.65
CA THR A 131 -27.73 -7.85 -10.02
C THR A 131 -27.04 -6.65 -9.39
N GLY A 132 -25.76 -6.77 -9.08
CA GLY A 132 -24.96 -5.72 -8.43
C GLY A 132 -23.82 -5.22 -9.27
N GLU A 133 -23.08 -4.27 -8.75
CA GLU A 133 -21.90 -3.70 -9.37
C GLU A 133 -20.63 -4.10 -8.60
N ILE A 134 -19.63 -4.60 -9.35
CA ILE A 134 -18.37 -5.10 -8.77
C ILE A 134 -17.23 -4.18 -9.20
N MET A 135 -16.44 -3.76 -8.22
CA MET A 135 -15.28 -2.87 -8.41
C MET A 135 -14.04 -3.43 -7.73
N GLU A 136 -12.94 -3.48 -8.48
CA GLU A 136 -11.65 -3.98 -8.01
C GLU A 136 -10.69 -2.81 -7.78
N PHE A 137 -10.30 -2.58 -6.52
CA PHE A 137 -9.44 -1.48 -6.10
C PHE A 137 -7.99 -1.95 -5.98
N CYS A 138 -7.32 -2.01 -7.09
CA CYS A 138 -5.89 -2.27 -7.16
C CYS A 138 -5.14 -0.95 -7.40
N GLY A 139 -4.11 -0.70 -6.60
CA GLY A 139 -3.15 0.36 -6.87
C GLY A 139 -2.36 0.10 -8.17
N PRO A 140 -1.52 1.04 -8.58
CA PRO A 140 -0.62 0.83 -9.71
C PRO A 140 0.23 -0.41 -9.49
N ASN A 141 0.42 -1.20 -10.55
CA ASN A 141 1.17 -2.44 -10.45
C ASN A 141 2.64 -2.15 -10.06
N PRO A 142 3.16 -2.76 -8.98
CA PRO A 142 4.56 -2.57 -8.56
C PRO A 142 5.58 -2.95 -9.64
N LYS A 143 5.21 -3.81 -10.58
CA LYS A 143 6.05 -4.24 -11.71
C LYS A 143 6.08 -3.23 -12.87
N ARG A 144 5.29 -2.16 -12.80
CA ARG A 144 5.12 -1.19 -13.91
C ARG A 144 5.31 0.25 -13.45
N PRO A 145 6.56 0.76 -13.44
CA PRO A 145 6.84 2.13 -13.02
C PRO A 145 5.98 3.19 -13.73
N GLN A 146 5.62 2.94 -15.00
CA GLN A 146 4.80 3.85 -15.80
C GLN A 146 3.38 4.04 -15.20
N GLU A 147 2.83 3.01 -14.54
CA GLU A 147 1.51 3.12 -13.89
C GLU A 147 1.58 4.05 -12.67
N TRP A 148 2.68 3.99 -11.90
CA TRP A 148 2.93 4.92 -10.78
C TRP A 148 3.10 6.36 -11.26
N HIS A 149 3.84 6.56 -12.35
CA HIS A 149 3.99 7.88 -12.96
C HIS A 149 2.64 8.43 -13.42
N ALA A 150 1.85 7.63 -14.15
CA ALA A 150 0.54 8.03 -14.61
C ALA A 150 -0.40 8.36 -13.44
N TRP A 151 -0.33 7.58 -12.35
CA TRP A 151 -1.11 7.81 -11.14
C TRP A 151 -0.74 9.14 -10.49
N VAL A 152 0.55 9.41 -10.25
CA VAL A 152 1.03 10.67 -9.67
C VAL A 152 0.66 11.86 -10.57
N GLN A 153 0.83 11.76 -11.88
CA GLN A 153 0.45 12.82 -12.82
C GLN A 153 -1.05 13.14 -12.77
N SER A 154 -1.89 12.11 -12.63
CA SER A 154 -3.34 12.33 -12.50
C SER A 154 -3.71 12.98 -11.15
N GLU A 155 -3.05 12.60 -10.06
CA GLU A 155 -3.24 13.21 -8.75
C GLU A 155 -2.79 14.69 -8.74
N LEU A 156 -1.68 14.99 -9.42
CA LEU A 156 -1.22 16.37 -9.62
C LEU A 156 -2.21 17.22 -10.41
N LYS A 157 -2.79 16.64 -11.47
CA LYS A 157 -3.80 17.33 -12.30
C LYS A 157 -5.03 17.71 -11.49
N VAL A 158 -5.52 16.83 -10.61
CA VAL A 158 -6.65 17.11 -9.71
C VAL A 158 -6.32 18.28 -8.77
N ARG A 159 -5.06 18.37 -8.32
CA ARG A 159 -4.56 19.42 -7.41
C ARG A 159 -4.13 20.71 -8.13
N GLY A 160 -4.24 20.78 -9.46
CA GLY A 160 -3.82 21.93 -10.26
C GLY A 160 -2.30 22.18 -10.28
N LYS A 161 -1.51 21.13 -10.03
CA LYS A 161 -0.04 21.16 -10.00
C LYS A 161 0.60 20.35 -11.12
N LEU A 162 1.88 20.59 -11.34
CA LEU A 162 2.68 19.94 -12.37
C LEU A 162 4.03 19.49 -11.79
N MET A 163 4.53 18.35 -12.25
CA MET A 163 5.91 17.88 -12.07
C MET A 163 6.45 17.37 -13.41
N ASP A 164 7.73 17.60 -13.66
CA ASP A 164 8.41 16.94 -14.79
C ASP A 164 8.52 15.43 -14.54
N ASN A 165 8.55 14.61 -15.58
CA ASN A 165 8.60 13.16 -15.44
C ASN A 165 9.78 12.67 -14.60
N GLN A 166 10.95 13.30 -14.69
CA GLN A 166 12.11 12.98 -13.87
C GLN A 166 11.84 13.27 -12.38
N VAL A 167 11.15 14.37 -12.07
CA VAL A 167 10.77 14.74 -10.71
C VAL A 167 9.72 13.76 -10.15
N VAL A 168 8.77 13.33 -10.99
CA VAL A 168 7.80 12.27 -10.61
C VAL A 168 8.52 10.97 -10.28
N SER A 169 9.48 10.53 -11.10
CA SER A 169 10.28 9.35 -10.82
C SER A 169 10.98 9.46 -9.46
N GLN A 170 11.64 10.59 -9.23
CA GLN A 170 12.33 10.85 -7.96
C GLN A 170 11.36 10.88 -6.77
N PHE A 171 10.19 11.47 -6.94
CA PHE A 171 9.15 11.51 -5.90
C PHE A 171 8.67 10.11 -5.52
N VAL A 172 8.31 9.28 -6.50
CA VAL A 172 7.87 7.89 -6.26
C VAL A 172 8.99 7.07 -5.60
N GLU A 173 10.23 7.23 -6.08
CA GLU A 173 11.39 6.55 -5.51
C GLU A 173 11.67 6.98 -4.06
N TRP A 174 11.54 8.26 -3.79
CA TRP A 174 11.79 8.85 -2.48
C TRP A 174 10.74 8.46 -1.44
N THR A 175 9.47 8.46 -1.85
CA THR A 175 8.31 8.25 -0.97
C THR A 175 7.94 6.77 -0.84
N GLY A 176 8.23 5.94 -1.86
CA GLY A 176 7.82 4.54 -1.93
C GLY A 176 6.51 4.34 -2.71
N HIS A 177 6.12 3.06 -2.87
CA HIS A 177 5.02 2.61 -3.73
C HIS A 177 3.73 2.34 -2.92
N HIS A 178 3.20 3.37 -2.25
CA HIS A 178 1.95 3.31 -1.51
C HIS A 178 1.07 4.51 -1.87
N THR A 179 -0.06 4.28 -2.50
CA THR A 179 -0.98 5.32 -2.99
C THR A 179 -1.37 6.32 -1.91
N GLY A 180 -1.70 5.85 -0.71
CA GLY A 180 -2.07 6.69 0.42
C GLY A 180 -0.92 7.60 0.88
N VAL A 181 0.30 7.07 0.96
CA VAL A 181 1.48 7.85 1.36
C VAL A 181 1.82 8.88 0.27
N LEU A 182 1.85 8.46 -1.00
CA LEU A 182 2.07 9.37 -2.12
C LEU A 182 1.04 10.51 -2.16
N SER A 183 -0.24 10.20 -1.93
CA SER A 183 -1.29 11.22 -1.91
C SER A 183 -1.08 12.23 -0.78
N GLN A 184 -0.77 11.77 0.44
CA GLN A 184 -0.48 12.64 1.58
C GLN A 184 0.74 13.52 1.35
N GLU A 185 1.82 12.96 0.78
CA GLU A 185 3.02 13.73 0.46
C GLU A 185 2.75 14.76 -0.65
N LEU A 186 1.91 14.42 -1.65
CA LEU A 186 1.45 15.39 -2.64
C LEU A 186 0.66 16.54 -2.00
N ASP A 187 -0.24 16.25 -1.06
CA ASP A 187 -1.00 17.29 -0.36
C ASP A 187 -0.07 18.24 0.40
N LYS A 188 0.96 17.74 1.10
CA LYS A 188 1.97 18.56 1.76
C LYS A 188 2.76 19.41 0.77
N LEU A 189 3.19 18.82 -0.35
CA LEU A 189 3.91 19.54 -1.42
C LEU A 189 3.04 20.66 -2.01
N VAL A 190 1.76 20.42 -2.24
CA VAL A 190 0.82 21.43 -2.74
C VAL A 190 0.72 22.61 -1.79
N ILE A 191 0.60 22.35 -0.49
CA ILE A 191 0.56 23.41 0.54
C ILE A 191 1.90 24.17 0.57
N PHE A 192 3.02 23.46 0.53
CA PHE A 192 4.36 24.05 0.61
C PHE A 192 4.68 24.98 -0.57
N VAL A 193 4.34 24.57 -1.79
CA VAL A 193 4.61 25.39 -2.98
C VAL A 193 3.60 26.54 -3.17
N GLY A 194 2.47 26.54 -2.44
CA GLY A 194 1.45 27.57 -2.49
C GLY A 194 0.94 27.82 -3.92
N GLU A 195 0.96 29.07 -4.38
CA GLU A 195 0.47 29.47 -5.70
C GLU A 195 1.32 28.97 -6.89
N ARG A 196 2.54 28.52 -6.63
CA ARG A 196 3.41 27.97 -7.68
C ARG A 196 2.78 26.73 -8.30
N LYS A 197 2.65 26.68 -9.64
CA LYS A 197 2.10 25.52 -10.35
C LYS A 197 3.08 24.34 -10.43
N LYS A 198 4.38 24.63 -10.51
CA LYS A 198 5.40 23.57 -10.71
C LYS A 198 6.07 23.19 -9.40
N ILE A 199 6.06 21.90 -9.09
CA ILE A 199 6.80 21.28 -7.99
C ILE A 199 8.14 20.79 -8.53
N THR A 200 9.22 21.05 -7.81
CA THR A 200 10.60 20.73 -8.19
C THR A 200 11.19 19.62 -7.31
N ALA A 201 12.34 19.09 -7.73
CA ALA A 201 13.08 18.12 -6.94
C ALA A 201 13.55 18.69 -5.58
N ASP A 202 13.83 19.99 -5.50
CA ASP A 202 14.25 20.62 -4.26
C ASP A 202 13.08 20.77 -3.28
N ASP A 203 11.86 20.99 -3.76
CA ASP A 203 10.65 21.00 -2.93
C ASP A 203 10.43 19.62 -2.29
N ILE A 204 10.63 18.53 -3.05
CA ILE A 204 10.52 17.17 -2.53
C ILE A 204 11.54 16.95 -1.40
N LYS A 205 12.81 17.29 -1.63
CA LYS A 205 13.88 17.15 -0.62
C LYS A 205 13.63 17.97 0.63
N ALA A 206 12.97 19.13 0.49
CA ALA A 206 12.76 20.05 1.59
C ALA A 206 11.74 19.53 2.61
N ILE A 207 10.68 18.85 2.17
CA ILE A 207 9.56 18.51 3.06
C ILE A 207 9.12 17.04 3.04
N THR A 208 9.44 16.30 1.97
CA THR A 208 9.04 14.89 1.88
C THR A 208 10.07 14.00 2.58
N PRO A 209 9.68 13.26 3.62
CA PRO A 209 10.59 12.33 4.26
C PRO A 209 10.94 11.20 3.29
N GLN A 210 12.21 10.84 3.25
CA GLN A 210 12.65 9.67 2.52
C GLN A 210 12.07 8.39 3.15
N SER A 211 11.61 7.44 2.34
CA SER A 211 11.13 6.16 2.84
C SER A 211 12.25 5.41 3.57
N ILE A 212 11.88 4.57 4.53
CA ILE A 212 12.88 3.80 5.28
C ILE A 212 13.63 2.83 4.36
N GLU A 213 12.96 2.25 3.38
CA GLU A 213 13.55 1.36 2.38
C GLU A 213 14.65 2.10 1.60
N THR A 214 14.33 3.30 1.11
CA THR A 214 15.30 4.12 0.37
C THR A 214 16.48 4.51 1.28
N SER A 215 16.22 4.86 2.54
CA SER A 215 17.27 5.18 3.52
C SER A 215 18.18 3.98 3.80
N ILE A 216 17.64 2.75 3.87
CA ILE A 216 18.42 1.52 4.01
C ILE A 216 19.25 1.23 2.75
N PHE A 217 18.72 1.50 1.56
CA PHE A 217 19.51 1.40 0.32
C PHE A 217 20.71 2.34 0.32
N ASP A 218 20.50 3.60 0.70
CA ASP A 218 21.57 4.61 0.75
C ASP A 218 22.63 4.24 1.80
N LEU A 219 22.22 3.71 2.95
CA LEU A 219 23.11 3.18 3.97
C LEU A 219 24.00 2.06 3.42
N LEU A 220 23.43 1.09 2.70
CA LEU A 220 24.17 -0.03 2.13
C LEU A 220 25.04 0.39 0.93
N ASP A 221 24.68 1.43 0.19
CA ASP A 221 25.54 2.03 -0.83
C ASP A 221 26.78 2.68 -0.19
N ALA A 222 26.62 3.32 0.97
CA ALA A 222 27.75 3.83 1.73
C ALA A 222 28.66 2.71 2.26
N VAL A 223 28.08 1.59 2.70
CA VAL A 223 28.82 0.36 3.08
C VAL A 223 29.57 -0.21 1.87
N ALA A 224 28.91 -0.37 0.72
CA ALA A 224 29.55 -0.89 -0.49
C ALA A 224 30.69 0.00 -0.99
N SER A 225 30.61 1.31 -0.72
CA SER A 225 31.67 2.29 -1.00
C SER A 225 32.77 2.32 0.08
N ARG A 226 32.69 1.45 1.09
CA ARG A 226 33.60 1.38 2.27
C ARG A 226 33.73 2.72 3.01
N SER A 227 32.70 3.53 3.00
CA SER A 227 32.68 4.83 3.69
C SER A 227 31.98 4.71 5.05
N ALA A 228 32.72 4.23 6.07
CA ALA A 228 32.17 4.02 7.41
C ALA A 228 31.52 5.29 7.99
N SER A 229 32.12 6.47 7.80
CA SER A 229 31.56 7.73 8.28
C SER A 229 30.19 8.03 7.66
N LYS A 230 30.04 7.87 6.33
CA LYS A 230 28.74 8.06 5.65
C LYS A 230 27.72 7.00 6.05
N ALA A 231 28.17 5.74 6.19
CA ALA A 231 27.29 4.65 6.60
C ALA A 231 26.75 4.84 8.02
N VAL A 232 27.61 5.22 8.98
CA VAL A 232 27.17 5.53 10.35
C VAL A 232 26.24 6.73 10.40
N GLN A 233 26.52 7.79 9.62
CA GLN A 233 25.62 8.94 9.55
C GLN A 233 24.24 8.55 9.00
N ALA A 234 24.19 7.80 7.89
CA ALA A 234 22.94 7.29 7.32
C ALA A 234 22.17 6.41 8.33
N LEU A 235 22.87 5.54 9.07
CA LEU A 235 22.25 4.73 10.12
C LEU A 235 21.64 5.60 11.22
N ARG A 236 22.36 6.63 11.71
CA ARG A 236 21.85 7.55 12.73
C ARG A 236 20.59 8.29 12.26
N ASP A 237 20.55 8.70 11.00
CA ASP A 237 19.38 9.38 10.44
C ASP A 237 18.15 8.48 10.38
N VAL A 238 18.34 7.17 10.14
CA VAL A 238 17.28 6.16 10.20
C VAL A 238 16.86 5.90 11.66
N LEU A 239 17.79 5.73 12.57
CA LEU A 239 17.52 5.46 13.99
C LEU A 239 16.82 6.61 14.73
N ARG A 240 16.92 7.85 14.23
CA ARG A 240 16.12 8.97 14.75
C ARG A 240 14.63 8.84 14.49
N LYS A 241 14.24 8.04 13.49
CA LYS A 241 12.85 7.90 13.01
C LYS A 241 12.25 6.55 13.36
N GLU A 242 13.09 5.53 13.52
CA GLU A 242 12.64 4.14 13.60
C GLU A 242 13.35 3.36 14.74
N PRO A 243 12.62 2.45 15.41
CA PRO A 243 13.20 1.59 16.43
C PRO A 243 14.34 0.72 15.89
N ALA A 244 15.39 0.53 16.68
CA ALA A 244 16.60 -0.22 16.29
C ALA A 244 16.31 -1.65 15.81
N LEU A 245 15.37 -2.37 16.45
CA LEU A 245 14.95 -3.72 16.02
C LEU A 245 14.32 -3.72 14.65
N LYS A 246 13.51 -2.70 14.31
CA LYS A 246 12.90 -2.55 12.97
C LYS A 246 13.99 -2.28 11.93
N VAL A 247 14.94 -1.39 12.24
CA VAL A 247 16.08 -1.08 11.37
C VAL A 247 16.92 -2.33 11.12
N LEU A 248 17.24 -3.10 12.16
CA LEU A 248 17.97 -4.35 12.04
C LEU A 248 17.24 -5.36 11.16
N ALA A 249 15.92 -5.53 11.34
CA ALA A 249 15.12 -6.44 10.53
C ALA A 249 15.15 -6.07 9.03
N LEU A 250 15.11 -4.78 8.71
CA LEU A 250 15.21 -4.29 7.34
C LEU A 250 16.60 -4.49 6.75
N LEU A 251 17.65 -4.28 7.53
CA LEU A 251 19.04 -4.58 7.13
C LEU A 251 19.24 -6.06 6.86
N VAL A 252 18.73 -6.94 7.73
CA VAL A 252 18.78 -8.40 7.53
C VAL A 252 18.05 -8.78 6.24
N ARG A 253 16.84 -8.25 6.01
CA ARG A 253 16.09 -8.48 4.77
C ARG A 253 16.94 -8.07 3.55
N GLN A 254 17.51 -6.88 3.58
CA GLN A 254 18.28 -6.36 2.45
C GLN A 254 19.56 -7.18 2.19
N VAL A 255 20.32 -7.54 3.23
CA VAL A 255 21.50 -8.41 3.09
C VAL A 255 21.14 -9.78 2.51
N ARG A 256 19.99 -10.35 2.90
CA ARG A 256 19.48 -11.62 2.32
C ARG A 256 19.13 -11.48 0.85
N LEU A 257 18.51 -10.37 0.44
CA LEU A 257 18.21 -10.09 -0.96
C LEU A 257 19.49 -9.93 -1.79
N LEU A 258 20.52 -9.25 -1.25
CA LEU A 258 21.82 -9.10 -1.90
C LEU A 258 22.49 -10.47 -2.09
N LEU A 259 22.49 -11.34 -1.07
CA LEU A 259 22.99 -12.72 -1.17
C LEU A 259 22.25 -13.54 -2.20
N GLY A 260 20.91 -13.43 -2.24
CA GLY A 260 20.09 -14.09 -3.23
C GLY A 260 20.39 -13.65 -4.65
N CYS A 261 20.54 -12.33 -4.88
CA CYS A 261 20.93 -11.78 -6.18
C CYS A 261 22.35 -12.21 -6.59
N ASP A 262 23.31 -12.25 -5.65
CA ASP A 262 24.65 -12.76 -5.92
C ASP A 262 24.63 -14.26 -6.30
N ALA A 263 23.85 -15.07 -5.60
CA ALA A 263 23.68 -16.50 -5.91
C ALA A 263 23.02 -16.71 -7.27
N LEU A 264 21.98 -15.94 -7.59
CA LEU A 264 21.28 -16.01 -8.87
C LEU A 264 22.24 -15.63 -10.03
N ARG A 265 23.00 -14.55 -9.89
CA ARG A 265 23.98 -14.12 -10.87
C ARG A 265 25.06 -15.16 -11.14
N ARG A 266 25.56 -15.84 -10.11
CA ARG A 266 26.55 -16.92 -10.23
C ARG A 266 26.05 -18.15 -10.99
N ARG A 267 24.73 -18.36 -10.99
CA ARG A 267 24.07 -19.44 -11.75
C ARG A 267 23.72 -19.03 -13.19
N GLY A 268 24.12 -17.81 -13.61
CA GLY A 268 23.82 -17.29 -14.93
C GLY A 268 22.44 -16.67 -15.08
N GLY A 269 21.71 -16.46 -13.98
CA GLY A 269 20.42 -15.78 -13.98
C GLY A 269 20.56 -14.27 -14.23
N ASN A 270 19.43 -13.61 -14.48
CA ASN A 270 19.36 -12.19 -14.79
C ASN A 270 18.48 -11.39 -13.81
N VAL A 271 18.52 -10.07 -13.92
CA VAL A 271 17.80 -9.16 -13.03
C VAL A 271 16.28 -9.33 -13.09
N ALA A 272 15.72 -9.73 -14.23
CA ALA A 272 14.26 -9.90 -14.37
C ALA A 272 13.72 -11.12 -13.62
N GLU A 273 14.56 -12.12 -13.35
CA GLU A 273 14.19 -13.33 -12.59
C GLU A 273 14.23 -13.08 -11.07
N ALA A 274 15.02 -12.10 -10.62
CA ALA A 274 15.28 -11.89 -9.19
C ALA A 274 14.01 -11.60 -8.36
N PRO A 275 13.04 -10.78 -8.82
CA PRO A 275 11.80 -10.52 -8.08
C PRO A 275 10.99 -11.78 -7.77
N ASP A 276 10.79 -12.61 -8.78
CA ASP A 276 9.99 -13.84 -8.66
C ASP A 276 10.74 -14.92 -7.84
N ALA A 277 12.07 -15.02 -8.02
CA ALA A 277 12.90 -15.97 -7.30
C ALA A 277 13.10 -15.65 -5.81
N LEU A 278 13.11 -14.36 -5.44
CA LEU A 278 13.47 -13.89 -4.10
C LEU A 278 12.32 -13.19 -3.36
N GLY A 279 11.16 -13.02 -3.98
CA GLY A 279 9.95 -12.48 -3.34
C GLY A 279 10.03 -10.99 -3.01
N PHE A 280 10.58 -10.16 -3.90
CA PHE A 280 10.61 -8.71 -3.72
C PHE A 280 10.14 -7.95 -4.97
N SER A 281 9.95 -6.64 -4.82
CA SER A 281 9.41 -5.81 -5.90
C SER A 281 10.36 -5.72 -7.11
N PRO A 282 9.87 -5.88 -8.35
CA PRO A 282 10.67 -5.62 -9.55
C PRO A 282 11.27 -4.23 -9.64
N TYR A 283 10.67 -3.27 -8.97
CA TYR A 283 11.20 -1.92 -8.88
C TYR A 283 12.52 -1.88 -8.09
N GLU A 284 12.62 -2.64 -7.01
CA GLU A 284 13.85 -2.77 -6.23
C GLU A 284 14.93 -3.58 -6.96
N ALA A 285 14.52 -4.41 -7.94
CA ALA A 285 15.38 -5.42 -8.56
C ALA A 285 16.66 -4.82 -9.14
N GLN A 286 16.55 -3.74 -9.90
CA GLN A 286 17.70 -3.11 -10.53
C GLN A 286 18.72 -2.59 -9.50
N LYS A 287 18.22 -1.97 -8.43
CA LYS A 287 19.06 -1.44 -7.34
C LYS A 287 19.74 -2.56 -6.57
N VAL A 288 18.98 -3.55 -6.09
CA VAL A 288 19.51 -4.70 -5.35
C VAL A 288 20.55 -5.46 -6.18
N TRP A 289 20.25 -5.67 -7.48
CA TRP A 289 21.16 -6.34 -8.39
C TRP A 289 22.49 -5.58 -8.59
N GLN A 290 22.43 -4.26 -8.73
CA GLN A 290 23.63 -3.42 -8.84
C GLN A 290 24.43 -3.36 -7.55
N GLN A 291 23.76 -3.27 -6.40
CA GLN A 291 24.44 -3.32 -5.11
C GLN A 291 25.11 -4.67 -4.87
N ALA A 292 24.42 -5.77 -5.17
CA ALA A 292 24.98 -7.12 -5.06
C ALA A 292 26.22 -7.32 -5.92
N ALA A 293 26.29 -6.62 -7.07
CA ALA A 293 27.48 -6.67 -7.95
C ALA A 293 28.75 -6.02 -7.32
N ARG A 294 28.57 -5.13 -6.34
CA ARG A 294 29.68 -4.39 -5.68
C ARG A 294 30.23 -5.10 -4.44
N LEU A 295 29.54 -6.11 -3.96
CA LEU A 295 29.86 -6.82 -2.72
C LEU A 295 30.19 -8.29 -3.01
N SER A 296 31.22 -8.83 -2.38
CA SER A 296 31.53 -10.25 -2.48
C SER A 296 30.63 -11.09 -1.58
N THR A 297 30.40 -12.37 -1.95
CA THR A 297 29.65 -13.32 -1.10
C THR A 297 30.22 -13.37 0.30
N LYS A 298 31.56 -13.29 0.46
CA LYS A 298 32.23 -13.34 1.76
C LYS A 298 31.83 -12.12 2.61
N GLN A 299 31.80 -10.93 2.03
CA GLN A 299 31.34 -9.71 2.72
C GLN A 299 29.87 -9.81 3.12
N LEU A 300 29.00 -10.24 2.21
CA LEU A 300 27.57 -10.41 2.49
C LEU A 300 27.30 -11.47 3.57
N SER A 301 28.04 -12.59 3.56
CA SER A 301 27.93 -13.63 4.59
C SER A 301 28.44 -13.13 5.94
N LYS A 302 29.56 -12.35 5.96
CA LYS A 302 30.04 -11.67 7.18
C LYS A 302 29.00 -10.71 7.71
N ALA A 303 28.39 -9.87 6.84
CA ALA A 303 27.35 -8.94 7.22
C ALA A 303 26.13 -9.64 7.84
N LEU A 304 25.70 -10.78 7.28
CA LEU A 304 24.59 -11.55 7.86
C LEU A 304 24.94 -12.11 9.25
N SER A 305 26.18 -12.57 9.45
CA SER A 305 26.65 -13.04 10.76
C SER A 305 26.71 -11.90 11.78
N GLU A 306 27.14 -10.71 11.39
CA GLU A 306 27.13 -9.55 12.27
C GLU A 306 25.71 -9.07 12.60
N CYS A 307 24.76 -9.20 11.66
CA CYS A 307 23.33 -8.98 11.95
C CYS A 307 22.82 -9.94 13.03
N LEU A 308 23.19 -11.23 12.96
CA LEU A 308 22.80 -12.21 13.98
C LEU A 308 23.39 -11.86 15.36
N ASN A 309 24.66 -11.46 15.40
CA ASN A 309 25.33 -11.02 16.65
C ASN A 309 24.60 -9.81 17.25
N ALA A 310 24.24 -8.83 16.41
CA ALA A 310 23.51 -7.64 16.85
C ALA A 310 22.08 -7.99 17.35
N ASP A 311 21.37 -8.90 16.69
CA ASP A 311 20.03 -9.36 17.11
C ASP A 311 20.09 -10.05 18.49
N LEU A 312 21.07 -10.92 18.69
CA LEU A 312 21.29 -11.56 19.99
C LEU A 312 21.61 -10.53 21.08
N ALA A 313 22.53 -9.60 20.81
CA ALA A 313 22.91 -8.57 21.77
C ALA A 313 21.72 -7.67 22.16
N LEU A 314 20.92 -7.25 21.18
CA LEU A 314 19.72 -6.42 21.42
C LEU A 314 18.67 -7.16 22.27
N LYS A 315 18.48 -8.46 22.07
CA LYS A 315 17.51 -9.27 22.80
C LYS A 315 17.97 -9.69 24.19
N THR A 316 19.30 -9.75 24.42
CA THR A 316 19.87 -10.17 25.72
C THR A 316 20.31 -8.98 26.59
N GLY A 317 20.00 -7.74 26.18
CA GLY A 317 20.35 -6.55 26.98
C GLY A 317 21.80 -6.14 26.87
N GLY A 318 22.47 -6.40 25.75
CA GLY A 318 23.91 -6.19 25.54
C GLY A 318 24.38 -4.73 25.41
N GLY A 319 23.56 -3.74 25.80
CA GLY A 319 23.97 -2.33 25.78
C GLY A 319 23.05 -1.41 24.97
N ASP A 320 23.54 -0.22 24.61
CA ASP A 320 22.83 0.76 23.81
C ASP A 320 22.59 0.24 22.37
N ALA A 321 21.34 0.19 21.98
CA ALA A 321 20.92 -0.38 20.70
C ALA A 321 21.49 0.39 19.48
N GLY A 322 21.60 1.71 19.58
CA GLY A 322 22.17 2.53 18.52
C GLY A 322 23.66 2.23 18.33
N LEU A 323 24.39 2.16 19.43
CA LEU A 323 25.83 1.87 19.43
C LEU A 323 26.13 0.46 18.88
N LEU A 324 25.31 -0.54 19.25
CA LEU A 324 25.45 -1.91 18.73
C LEU A 324 25.31 -1.95 17.20
N LEU A 325 24.31 -1.23 16.67
CA LEU A 325 24.11 -1.15 15.21
C LEU A 325 25.21 -0.33 14.52
N GLU A 326 25.73 0.73 15.15
CA GLU A 326 26.87 1.49 14.61
C GLU A 326 28.11 0.62 14.47
N ILE A 327 28.46 -0.14 15.52
CA ILE A 327 29.57 -1.10 15.49
C ILE A 327 29.38 -2.14 14.39
N MET A 328 28.17 -2.70 14.26
CA MET A 328 27.83 -3.65 13.20
C MET A 328 28.06 -3.04 11.81
N ILE A 329 27.59 -1.81 11.55
CA ILE A 329 27.77 -1.14 10.25
C ILE A 329 29.24 -0.82 9.94
N ILE A 330 30.04 -0.43 10.94
CA ILE A 330 31.46 -0.24 10.75
C ILE A 330 32.12 -1.55 10.28
N LYS A 331 31.80 -2.67 10.91
CA LYS A 331 32.31 -4.00 10.51
C LYS A 331 31.85 -4.43 9.09
N PHE A 332 30.73 -3.91 8.61
CA PHE A 332 30.30 -4.14 7.22
C PHE A 332 31.19 -3.41 6.21
N CYS A 333 31.78 -2.29 6.60
CA CYS A 333 32.68 -1.50 5.75
C CYS A 333 34.09 -2.09 5.64
N GLU A 334 34.47 -3.02 6.53
CA GLU A 334 35.77 -3.74 6.54
C GLU A 334 35.75 -4.91 5.53
#